data_f4fbe7372e8cc485c1940790192b2d00
#
_entry.id   f4fbe7372e8cc485c1940790192b2d00
#
_cell.length_a   1.000
_cell.length_b   1.000
_cell.length_c   1.000
_cell.angle_alpha   90.00
_cell.angle_beta   90.00
_cell.angle_gamma   90.00
#
_symmetry.space_group_name_H-M   'P 1'
#
loop_
_entity.id
_entity.type
_entity.pdbx_description
1 polymer ?
#
loop_
_entity_poly.entity_id
_entity_poly.type
_entity_poly.pdbx_seq_one_letter_code
_entity_poly.pdbx_strand_id
1 'polypeptide(L)'
;MSSERLSAPVLIRVRMSAHDAHYGGNLVDGARVLGLFGDVATELLIRSDGDEGLFAGYESVEFLAPVQAGDFIEAEGRIVRFGDRSRAIEFEARKVIAARPERSPSAADVLDPPVVVCRARGTCVAPKRADR
;
A
#
# COMPACT_ATOMS: atom_id res chain seq x y z
N MET A 1 -8.14 -26.88 -11.73
CA MET A 1 -8.47 -25.78 -10.81
C MET A 1 -7.85 -24.49 -11.27
N SER A 2 -8.62 -23.43 -11.23
CA SER A 2 -8.11 -22.14 -11.68
C SER A 2 -7.05 -21.62 -10.70
N SER A 3 -5.96 -21.08 -11.24
CA SER A 3 -4.94 -20.37 -10.45
C SER A 3 -5.32 -18.92 -10.21
N GLU A 4 -6.40 -18.44 -10.82
CA GLU A 4 -6.84 -17.06 -10.70
C GLU A 4 -8.04 -16.99 -9.76
N ARG A 5 -7.90 -16.17 -8.75
CA ARG A 5 -8.98 -15.84 -7.83
C ARG A 5 -8.59 -14.56 -7.11
N LEU A 6 -9.59 -13.90 -6.55
CA LEU A 6 -9.39 -12.70 -5.78
C LEU A 6 -9.46 -13.02 -4.29
N SER A 7 -8.58 -12.45 -3.53
CA SER A 7 -8.72 -12.45 -2.08
C SER A 7 -9.64 -11.30 -1.66
N ALA A 8 -10.10 -11.33 -0.41
CA ALA A 8 -10.66 -10.15 0.21
C ALA A 8 -9.57 -9.07 0.30
N PRO A 9 -9.91 -7.79 0.11
CA PRO A 9 -8.90 -6.75 0.21
C PRO A 9 -8.48 -6.52 1.66
N VAL A 10 -7.24 -6.06 1.82
CA VAL A 10 -6.70 -5.58 3.08
C VAL A 10 -6.45 -4.08 2.96
N LEU A 11 -6.81 -3.34 3.97
CA LEU A 11 -6.69 -1.88 3.96
C LEU A 11 -5.99 -1.42 5.24
N ILE A 12 -5.01 -0.53 5.08
CA ILE A 12 -4.31 0.13 6.18
C ILE A 12 -4.50 1.63 6.00
N ARG A 13 -4.85 2.33 7.07
CA ARG A 13 -4.93 3.80 7.07
C ARG A 13 -3.86 4.35 7.99
N VAL A 14 -3.09 5.33 7.50
CA VAL A 14 -2.00 5.95 8.24
C VAL A 14 -2.03 7.45 8.03
N ARG A 15 -1.77 8.19 9.11
CA ARG A 15 -1.47 9.61 8.99
C ARG A 15 0.03 9.79 8.82
N MET A 16 0.44 10.52 7.78
CA MET A 16 1.84 10.81 7.55
C MET A 16 2.34 11.82 8.57
N SER A 17 3.45 11.49 9.22
CA SER A 17 4.07 12.38 10.21
C SER A 17 5.10 13.28 9.55
N ALA A 18 5.53 14.32 10.28
CA ALA A 18 6.65 15.14 9.84
C ALA A 18 7.92 14.32 9.65
N HIS A 19 8.06 13.24 10.41
CA HIS A 19 9.20 12.33 10.31
C HIS A 19 9.21 11.53 9.00
N ASP A 20 8.05 11.35 8.37
CA ASP A 20 7.94 10.68 7.07
C ASP A 20 8.35 11.57 5.90
N ALA A 21 8.43 12.89 6.12
CA ALA A 21 8.73 13.84 5.05
C ALA A 21 10.24 14.01 4.89
N HIS A 22 10.83 13.25 3.97
CA HIS A 22 12.27 13.26 3.70
C HIS A 22 12.69 14.36 2.74
N TYR A 23 11.76 14.87 1.93
CA TYR A 23 12.06 15.87 0.92
C TYR A 23 11.65 17.25 1.40
N GLY A 24 12.19 18.30 0.74
CA GLY A 24 11.78 19.67 1.00
C GLY A 24 10.29 19.87 0.74
N GLY A 25 9.71 20.90 1.37
CA GLY A 25 8.29 21.19 1.22
C GLY A 25 7.37 20.19 1.90
N ASN A 26 7.85 19.52 2.95
CA ASN A 26 7.08 18.50 3.68
C ASN A 26 6.65 17.30 2.83
N LEU A 27 7.36 17.02 1.73
CA LEU A 27 7.00 15.92 0.85
C LEU A 27 7.48 14.58 1.42
N VAL A 28 6.57 13.61 1.41
CA VAL A 28 6.84 12.22 1.79
C VAL A 28 7.34 11.48 0.56
N ASP A 29 8.42 10.70 0.73
CA ASP A 29 8.99 9.95 -0.38
C ASP A 29 8.15 8.72 -0.72
N GLY A 30 8.26 8.27 -1.97
CA GLY A 30 7.53 7.11 -2.46
C GLY A 30 7.87 5.83 -1.72
N ALA A 31 9.08 5.72 -1.18
CA ALA A 31 9.49 4.54 -0.41
C ALA A 31 8.60 4.32 0.81
N ARG A 32 8.11 5.39 1.43
CA ARG A 32 7.19 5.28 2.57
C ARG A 32 5.87 4.65 2.16
N VAL A 33 5.35 5.03 0.99
CA VAL A 33 4.11 4.44 0.45
C VAL A 33 4.33 2.96 0.12
N LEU A 34 5.47 2.61 -0.48
CA LEU A 34 5.80 1.22 -0.75
C LEU A 34 5.93 0.41 0.54
N GLY A 35 6.39 1.02 1.63
CA GLY A 35 6.40 0.38 2.93
C GLY A 35 5.01 -0.01 3.41
N LEU A 36 4.00 0.82 3.13
CA LEU A 36 2.61 0.48 3.44
C LEU A 36 2.14 -0.70 2.61
N PHE A 37 2.51 -0.76 1.33
CA PHE A 37 2.17 -1.91 0.47
C PHE A 37 2.83 -3.19 0.99
N GLY A 38 4.04 -3.09 1.53
CA GLY A 38 4.68 -4.23 2.18
C GLY A 38 3.87 -4.77 3.34
N ASP A 39 3.35 -3.89 4.19
CA ASP A 39 2.51 -4.30 5.31
C ASP A 39 1.19 -4.92 4.84
N VAL A 40 0.57 -4.33 3.81
CA VAL A 40 -0.64 -4.88 3.20
C VAL A 40 -0.37 -6.29 2.65
N ALA A 41 0.75 -6.46 1.93
CA ALA A 41 1.12 -7.76 1.37
C ALA A 41 1.36 -8.79 2.46
N THR A 42 2.03 -8.40 3.53
CA THR A 42 2.28 -9.29 4.67
C THR A 42 0.98 -9.80 5.26
N GLU A 43 0.03 -8.91 5.50
CA GLU A 43 -1.27 -9.32 6.03
C GLU A 43 -2.02 -10.22 5.06
N LEU A 44 -1.98 -9.92 3.77
CA LEU A 44 -2.62 -10.77 2.76
C LEU A 44 -2.05 -12.20 2.79
N LEU A 45 -0.73 -12.34 2.88
CA LEU A 45 -0.08 -13.64 2.92
C LEU A 45 -0.42 -14.40 4.21
N ILE A 46 -0.46 -13.70 5.33
CA ILE A 46 -0.85 -14.32 6.61
C ILE A 46 -2.28 -14.86 6.51
N ARG A 47 -3.19 -14.07 5.94
CA ARG A 47 -4.60 -14.49 5.82
C ARG A 47 -4.78 -15.65 4.85
N SER A 48 -4.03 -15.68 3.75
CA SER A 48 -4.20 -16.72 2.73
C SER A 48 -3.37 -17.96 3.04
N ASP A 49 -2.19 -17.82 3.61
CA ASP A 49 -1.21 -18.91 3.73
C ASP A 49 -0.77 -19.18 5.17
N GLY A 50 -1.16 -18.34 6.12
CA GLY A 50 -0.74 -18.51 7.51
C GLY A 50 0.72 -18.18 7.75
N ASP A 51 1.33 -17.42 6.85
CA ASP A 51 2.75 -17.07 6.88
C ASP A 51 2.94 -15.74 6.19
N GLU A 52 3.85 -14.89 6.68
CA GLU A 52 4.05 -13.57 6.09
C GLU A 52 4.68 -13.62 4.69
N GLY A 53 5.29 -14.73 4.30
CA GLY A 53 5.94 -14.85 3.01
C GLY A 53 7.09 -13.88 2.82
N LEU A 54 7.47 -13.69 1.57
CA LEU A 54 8.50 -12.73 1.17
C LEU A 54 8.03 -11.96 -0.06
N PHE A 55 8.27 -10.66 -0.04
CA PHE A 55 7.98 -9.82 -1.20
C PHE A 55 9.10 -10.00 -2.22
N ALA A 56 8.80 -10.58 -3.38
CA ALA A 56 9.82 -10.91 -4.38
C ALA A 56 10.14 -9.71 -5.27
N GLY A 57 9.14 -8.92 -5.65
CA GLY A 57 9.39 -7.75 -6.48
C GLY A 57 8.11 -7.10 -6.98
N TYR A 58 8.28 -5.90 -7.54
CA TYR A 58 7.21 -5.17 -8.21
C TYR A 58 7.35 -5.31 -9.71
N GLU A 59 6.24 -5.53 -10.42
CA GLU A 59 6.19 -5.46 -11.88
C GLU A 59 5.98 -4.03 -12.33
N SER A 60 5.23 -3.26 -11.55
CA SER A 60 4.98 -1.85 -11.86
C SER A 60 4.74 -1.06 -10.58
N VAL A 61 5.18 0.19 -10.60
CA VAL A 61 4.90 1.18 -9.55
C VAL A 61 4.69 2.51 -10.26
N GLU A 62 3.57 3.17 -9.96
CA GLU A 62 3.28 4.48 -10.50
C GLU A 62 2.99 5.45 -9.34
N PHE A 63 3.77 6.52 -9.26
CA PHE A 63 3.52 7.59 -8.31
C PHE A 63 2.73 8.67 -9.03
N LEU A 64 1.49 8.89 -8.60
CA LEU A 64 0.51 9.66 -9.36
C LEU A 64 0.22 11.04 -8.78
N ALA A 65 0.45 11.22 -7.48
CA ALA A 65 0.22 12.50 -6.81
C ALA A 65 1.11 12.61 -5.59
N PRO A 66 1.47 13.83 -5.18
CA PRO A 66 2.35 14.02 -4.02
C PRO A 66 1.63 13.73 -2.72
N VAL A 67 2.42 13.31 -1.72
CA VAL A 67 1.97 13.08 -0.35
C VAL A 67 2.77 14.01 0.55
N GLN A 68 2.10 14.65 1.50
CA GLN A 68 2.74 15.58 2.43
C GLN A 68 2.51 15.14 3.86
N ALA A 69 3.37 15.61 4.75
CA ALA A 69 3.18 15.41 6.19
C ALA A 69 1.79 15.90 6.60
N GLY A 70 1.11 15.13 7.41
CA GLY A 70 -0.25 15.43 7.84
C GLY A 70 -1.35 14.82 6.97
N ASP A 71 -1.03 14.36 5.77
CA ASP A 71 -2.01 13.68 4.91
C ASP A 71 -2.38 12.31 5.50
N PHE A 72 -3.65 11.93 5.33
CA PHE A 72 -4.10 10.59 5.67
C PHE A 72 -4.16 9.74 4.40
N ILE A 73 -3.48 8.61 4.43
CA ILE A 73 -3.35 7.71 3.29
C ILE A 73 -3.98 6.38 3.63
N GLU A 74 -4.81 5.88 2.73
CA GLU A 74 -5.30 4.50 2.77
C GLU A 74 -4.55 3.70 1.72
N ALA A 75 -3.91 2.62 2.16
CA ALA A 75 -3.25 1.68 1.27
C ALA A 75 -4.07 0.39 1.27
N GLU A 76 -4.44 -0.05 0.09
CA GLU A 76 -5.28 -1.23 -0.10
C GLU A 76 -4.62 -2.18 -1.07
N GLY A 77 -4.82 -3.47 -0.86
CA GLY A 77 -4.35 -4.49 -1.80
C GLY A 77 -5.19 -5.74 -1.74
N ARG A 78 -5.11 -6.51 -2.80
CA ARG A 78 -5.73 -7.84 -2.86
C ARG A 78 -4.88 -8.76 -3.71
N ILE A 79 -4.90 -10.05 -3.37
CA ILE A 79 -4.27 -11.07 -4.21
C ILE A 79 -5.21 -11.29 -5.39
N VAL A 80 -4.67 -11.12 -6.60
CA VAL A 80 -5.45 -11.26 -7.84
C VAL A 80 -5.13 -12.56 -8.57
N ARG A 81 -4.05 -13.23 -8.18
CA ARG A 81 -3.68 -14.51 -8.77
C ARG A 81 -2.89 -15.34 -7.77
N PHE A 82 -3.24 -16.62 -7.67
CA PHE A 82 -2.53 -17.59 -6.85
C PHE A 82 -1.81 -18.57 -7.79
N GLY A 83 -0.48 -18.51 -7.83
CA GLY A 83 0.34 -19.53 -8.46
C GLY A 83 0.62 -20.66 -7.45
N ASP A 84 1.57 -21.53 -7.77
CA ASP A 84 1.94 -22.61 -6.85
C ASP A 84 2.38 -22.06 -5.50
N ARG A 85 3.36 -21.16 -5.51
CA ARG A 85 3.82 -20.46 -4.31
C ARG A 85 3.77 -18.95 -4.45
N SER A 86 3.49 -18.44 -5.65
CA SER A 86 3.44 -17.01 -5.91
C SER A 86 2.05 -16.45 -5.67
N ARG A 87 2.02 -15.21 -5.20
CA ARG A 87 0.78 -14.45 -4.99
C ARG A 87 0.95 -13.11 -5.68
N ALA A 88 0.23 -12.92 -6.77
CA ALA A 88 0.24 -11.63 -7.47
C ALA A 88 -0.74 -10.70 -6.77
N ILE A 89 -0.30 -9.48 -6.45
CA ILE A 89 -1.06 -8.53 -5.64
C ILE A 89 -1.16 -7.21 -6.41
N GLU A 90 -2.36 -6.64 -6.41
CA GLU A 90 -2.56 -5.28 -6.89
C GLU A 90 -2.78 -4.36 -5.69
N PHE A 91 -2.12 -3.20 -5.73
CA PHE A 91 -2.14 -2.21 -4.65
C PHE A 91 -2.59 -0.85 -5.18
N GLU A 92 -3.29 -0.12 -4.31
CA GLU A 92 -3.61 1.27 -4.55
C GLU A 92 -3.52 2.04 -3.23
N ALA A 93 -2.88 3.20 -3.28
CA ALA A 93 -2.86 4.12 -2.14
C ALA A 93 -3.61 5.38 -2.51
N ARG A 94 -4.46 5.86 -1.59
CA ARG A 94 -5.32 7.02 -1.79
C ARG A 94 -5.13 8.02 -0.66
N LYS A 95 -5.06 9.28 -1.01
CA LYS A 95 -5.12 10.36 -0.03
C LYS A 95 -6.59 10.65 0.25
N VAL A 96 -7.00 10.45 1.48
CA VAL A 96 -8.40 10.64 1.91
C VAL A 96 -8.60 11.94 2.68
N ILE A 97 -7.53 12.47 3.30
CA ILE A 97 -7.50 13.76 3.95
C ILE A 97 -6.20 14.44 3.55
N ALA A 98 -6.28 15.70 3.15
CA ALA A 98 -5.10 16.48 2.76
C ALA A 98 -4.83 17.56 3.78
N ALA A 99 -3.60 17.64 4.28
CA ALA A 99 -3.16 18.75 5.10
C ALA A 99 -3.18 20.04 4.26
N ARG A 100 -3.56 21.15 4.88
CA ARG A 100 -3.62 22.48 4.24
C ARG A 100 -2.85 23.51 5.07
N PRO A 101 -1.52 23.34 5.20
CA PRO A 101 -0.73 24.24 6.05
C PRO A 101 -0.72 25.67 5.54
N GLU A 102 -0.98 25.88 4.24
CA GLU A 102 -1.06 27.20 3.66
C GLU A 102 -2.27 27.99 4.17
N ARG A 103 -3.34 27.30 4.60
CA ARG A 103 -4.53 27.94 5.14
C ARG A 103 -4.36 28.24 6.63
N SER A 104 -3.85 27.29 7.38
CA SER A 104 -3.44 27.45 8.77
C SER A 104 -2.62 26.24 9.18
N PRO A 105 -1.83 26.31 10.28
CA PRO A 105 -0.94 25.19 10.66
C PRO A 105 -1.66 23.86 10.90
N SER A 106 -2.93 23.88 11.30
CA SER A 106 -3.68 22.67 11.62
C SER A 106 -4.85 22.41 10.67
N ALA A 107 -4.95 23.16 9.58
CA ALA A 107 -6.05 22.99 8.64
C ALA A 107 -5.88 21.72 7.80
N ALA A 108 -6.98 21.05 7.48
CA ALA A 108 -7.01 19.88 6.63
C ALA A 108 -8.38 19.76 5.97
N ASP A 109 -8.43 19.09 4.82
CA ASP A 109 -9.67 18.85 4.07
C ASP A 109 -9.88 17.37 3.87
N VAL A 110 -11.12 16.92 4.08
CA VAL A 110 -11.54 15.61 3.64
C VAL A 110 -11.71 15.64 2.12
N LEU A 111 -11.10 14.69 1.43
CA LEU A 111 -11.16 14.62 -0.02
C LEU A 111 -12.23 13.61 -0.43
N ASP A 112 -13.20 14.08 -1.24
CA ASP A 112 -14.27 13.25 -1.76
C ASP A 112 -14.54 13.65 -3.22
N PRO A 113 -14.12 12.82 -4.20
CA PRO A 113 -13.47 11.51 -4.02
C PRO A 113 -12.03 11.62 -3.53
N PRO A 114 -11.49 10.54 -2.92
CA PRO A 114 -10.08 10.50 -2.58
C PRO A 114 -9.19 10.62 -3.81
N VAL A 115 -7.94 11.07 -3.60
CA VAL A 115 -6.96 11.19 -4.68
C VAL A 115 -6.03 9.99 -4.66
N VAL A 116 -5.97 9.25 -5.78
CA VAL A 116 -5.03 8.14 -5.91
C VAL A 116 -3.62 8.70 -5.98
N VAL A 117 -2.75 8.25 -5.08
CA VAL A 117 -1.37 8.75 -5.00
C VAL A 117 -0.36 7.74 -5.54
N CYS A 118 -0.70 6.45 -5.51
CA CYS A 118 0.21 5.41 -6.01
C CYS A 118 -0.59 4.18 -6.40
N ARG A 119 -0.17 3.53 -7.47
CA ARG A 119 -0.63 2.19 -7.84
C ARG A 119 0.57 1.30 -8.07
N ALA A 120 0.43 0.02 -7.73
CA ALA A 120 1.51 -0.92 -7.93
C ALA A 120 0.96 -2.32 -8.16
N ARG A 121 1.78 -3.14 -8.78
CA ARG A 121 1.55 -4.57 -8.91
C ARG A 121 2.83 -5.29 -8.51
N GLY A 122 2.72 -6.28 -7.65
CA GLY A 122 3.87 -7.01 -7.15
C GLY A 122 3.57 -8.47 -6.92
N THR A 123 4.61 -9.21 -6.61
CA THR A 123 4.53 -10.63 -6.37
C THR A 123 5.20 -10.98 -5.05
N CYS A 124 4.48 -11.72 -4.21
CA CYS A 124 5.02 -12.33 -3.00
C CYS A 124 5.11 -13.83 -3.17
N VAL A 125 5.96 -14.46 -2.38
CA VAL A 125 6.18 -15.91 -2.42
C VAL A 125 5.88 -16.49 -1.05
N ALA A 126 4.99 -17.47 -1.02
CA ALA A 126 4.69 -18.21 0.19
C ALA A 126 5.65 -19.40 0.34
N PRO A 127 5.95 -19.87 1.57
CA PRO A 127 6.81 -21.02 1.74
C PRO A 127 6.09 -22.30 1.30
N LYS A 128 6.86 -23.37 1.12
CA LYS A 128 6.31 -24.69 0.80
C LYS A 128 5.40 -25.17 1.92
N ARG A 129 4.19 -25.53 1.56
CA ARG A 129 3.21 -26.01 2.56
C ARG A 129 3.62 -27.34 3.20
N ALA A 130 4.32 -28.17 2.47
CA ALA A 130 4.76 -29.47 3.00
C ALA A 130 5.69 -29.34 4.20
N ASP A 131 6.28 -28.16 4.42
CA ASP A 131 7.20 -27.91 5.52
C ASP A 131 6.49 -27.46 6.81
N ARG A 132 5.19 -27.42 6.82
CA ARG A 132 4.39 -26.95 7.94
C ARG A 132 3.82 -28.10 8.75
#